data_04d265494c3cc47ac973d0ec2c928b1b
#
_entry.id   04d265494c3cc47ac973d0ec2c928b1b
#
_cell.length_a   1.000
_cell.length_b   1.000
_cell.length_c   1.000
_cell.angle_alpha   90.00
_cell.angle_beta   90.00
_cell.angle_gamma   90.00
#
_symmetry.space_group_name_H-M   'P 1'
#
loop_
_entity.id
_entity.type
_entity.pdbx_description
1 polymer ?
#
loop_
_entity_poly.entity_id
_entity_poly.type
_entity_poly.pdbx_seq_one_letter_code
_entity_poly.pdbx_strand_id
1 'polypeptide(L)'
;RDLVRSRGLGDVYKRQPIRRYPDLAIHRILSDVIDGADSQWLEKRYGGFAAKASEHSTAAEIRAMNIERDCEDCYKAEYMQQHVGDVFEGLISSVTEFGFYVELENTVEGLVHINSLPEGYYNYDGYFTLSDEYSGKSYSVGDRVTVICSRADVNSGNIDFDLKV
;
A
#
# COMPACT_ATOMS: atom_id res chain seq x y z
N ARG A 1 4.35 12.28 -16.64
CA ARG A 1 4.43 13.03 -17.94
C ARG A 1 4.01 12.19 -19.14
N ASP A 2 4.15 10.89 -19.08
CA ASP A 2 3.70 9.96 -20.15
C ASP A 2 2.18 9.79 -20.21
N LEU A 3 1.49 10.07 -19.14
CA LEU A 3 0.03 9.98 -19.03
C LEU A 3 -0.75 10.94 -19.95
N VAL A 4 -0.14 12.05 -20.35
CA VAL A 4 -0.82 13.07 -21.17
C VAL A 4 -0.63 12.83 -22.68
N ARG A 5 0.46 12.15 -23.08
CA ARG A 5 0.79 11.89 -24.49
C ARG A 5 0.43 10.48 -24.98
N SER A 6 0.18 9.56 -24.08
CA SER A 6 -0.06 8.14 -24.37
C SER A 6 -1.53 7.77 -24.37
N ARG A 7 -2.43 8.66 -24.76
CA ARG A 7 -3.88 8.41 -24.79
C ARG A 7 -4.36 7.41 -25.85
N GLY A 8 -3.53 6.65 -26.41
CA GLY A 8 -3.93 5.62 -27.37
C GLY A 8 -3.19 4.32 -27.08
N LEU A 9 -1.96 4.22 -27.57
CA LEU A 9 -1.20 2.97 -27.55
C LEU A 9 -0.69 2.57 -26.14
N GLY A 10 -0.31 3.54 -25.29
CA GLY A 10 0.22 3.25 -23.96
C GLY A 10 -0.85 2.72 -23.00
N ASP A 11 -2.05 3.26 -23.04
CA ASP A 11 -3.17 2.79 -22.22
C ASP A 11 -3.68 1.43 -22.70
N VAL A 12 -3.76 1.22 -24.01
CA VAL A 12 -4.14 -0.07 -24.60
C VAL A 12 -3.10 -1.14 -24.31
N TYR A 13 -1.82 -0.78 -24.32
CA TYR A 13 -0.73 -1.72 -24.12
C TYR A 13 -0.48 -2.06 -22.63
N LYS A 14 -0.60 -1.06 -21.73
CA LYS A 14 -0.28 -1.22 -20.30
C LYS A 14 -1.48 -1.56 -19.42
N ARG A 15 -2.70 -1.23 -19.82
CA ARG A 15 -3.89 -1.35 -18.99
C ARG A 15 -4.95 -2.29 -19.50
N GLN A 16 -4.82 -2.83 -20.72
CA GLN A 16 -5.85 -3.65 -21.36
C GLN A 16 -5.32 -4.98 -21.89
N PRO A 17 -6.12 -5.76 -22.59
CA PRO A 17 -6.23 -7.21 -22.66
C PRO A 17 -4.93 -8.01 -22.69
N ILE A 18 -3.84 -7.41 -23.14
CA ILE A 18 -2.57 -8.14 -23.33
C ILE A 18 -1.98 -8.70 -22.03
N ARG A 19 -2.32 -8.08 -20.88
CA ARG A 19 -1.83 -8.54 -19.57
C ARG A 19 -2.92 -8.71 -18.51
N ARG A 20 -4.15 -8.32 -18.81
CA ARG A 20 -5.27 -8.40 -17.85
C ARG A 20 -6.26 -9.45 -18.32
N TYR A 21 -6.26 -10.59 -17.63
CA TYR A 21 -7.16 -11.70 -17.94
C TYR A 21 -8.66 -11.32 -17.89
N PRO A 22 -9.15 -10.49 -16.96
CA PRO A 22 -10.54 -10.04 -16.97
C PRO A 22 -10.93 -9.32 -18.25
N ASP A 23 -10.07 -8.45 -18.77
CA ASP A 23 -10.34 -7.72 -20.01
C ASP A 23 -10.45 -8.68 -21.20
N LEU A 24 -9.55 -9.68 -21.26
CA LEU A 24 -9.61 -10.71 -22.28
C LEU A 24 -10.89 -11.55 -22.21
N ALA A 25 -11.33 -11.88 -21.00
CA ALA A 25 -12.57 -12.64 -20.78
C ALA A 25 -13.79 -11.82 -21.26
N ILE A 26 -13.85 -10.52 -20.92
CA ILE A 26 -14.92 -9.61 -21.34
C ILE A 26 -14.90 -9.46 -22.86
N HIS A 27 -13.74 -9.27 -23.49
CA HIS A 27 -13.64 -9.16 -24.93
C HIS A 27 -14.16 -10.39 -25.68
N ARG A 28 -13.91 -11.59 -25.17
CA ARG A 28 -14.47 -12.83 -25.73
C ARG A 28 -15.98 -12.86 -25.69
N ILE A 29 -16.57 -12.49 -24.55
CA ILE A 29 -18.02 -12.43 -24.39
C ILE A 29 -18.62 -11.38 -25.34
N LEU A 30 -18.01 -10.18 -25.40
CA LEU A 30 -18.46 -9.11 -26.27
C LEU A 30 -18.38 -9.48 -27.76
N SER A 31 -17.35 -10.21 -28.17
CA SER A 31 -17.26 -10.68 -29.56
C SER A 31 -18.43 -11.56 -29.93
N ASP A 32 -18.77 -12.55 -29.08
CA ASP A 32 -19.91 -13.42 -29.33
C ASP A 32 -21.25 -12.64 -29.31
N VAL A 33 -21.38 -11.61 -28.46
CA VAL A 33 -22.55 -10.72 -28.47
C VAL A 33 -22.66 -9.93 -29.77
N ILE A 34 -21.56 -9.39 -30.28
CA ILE A 34 -21.53 -8.62 -31.56
C ILE A 34 -21.84 -9.55 -32.73
N ASP A 35 -21.37 -10.79 -32.68
CA ASP A 35 -21.66 -11.80 -33.71
C ASP A 35 -23.12 -12.32 -33.65
N GLY A 36 -23.93 -11.79 -32.73
CA GLY A 36 -25.36 -12.08 -32.66
C GLY A 36 -25.72 -13.31 -31.82
N ALA A 37 -24.86 -13.75 -30.90
CA ALA A 37 -25.19 -14.85 -30.03
C ALA A 37 -26.40 -14.54 -29.13
N ASP A 38 -27.28 -15.52 -28.95
CA ASP A 38 -28.46 -15.40 -28.10
C ASP A 38 -28.11 -15.36 -26.62
N SER A 39 -28.90 -14.63 -25.84
CA SER A 39 -28.66 -14.42 -24.40
C SER A 39 -28.67 -15.73 -23.60
N GLN A 40 -29.51 -16.68 -23.94
CA GLN A 40 -29.56 -17.98 -23.26
C GLN A 40 -28.30 -18.81 -23.55
N TRP A 41 -27.78 -18.73 -24.77
CA TRP A 41 -26.53 -19.38 -25.15
C TRP A 41 -25.34 -18.77 -24.42
N LEU A 42 -25.30 -17.42 -24.34
CA LEU A 42 -24.25 -16.70 -23.61
C LEU A 42 -24.22 -17.07 -22.12
N GLU A 43 -25.39 -17.11 -21.49
CA GLU A 43 -25.51 -17.49 -20.08
C GLU A 43 -25.04 -18.92 -19.85
N LYS A 44 -25.47 -19.85 -20.68
CA LYS A 44 -25.06 -21.25 -20.61
C LYS A 44 -23.55 -21.43 -20.80
N ARG A 45 -22.94 -20.64 -21.70
CA ARG A 45 -21.53 -20.75 -22.04
C ARG A 45 -20.63 -20.03 -21.05
N TYR A 46 -21.03 -18.83 -20.62
CA TYR A 46 -20.16 -17.92 -19.89
C TYR A 46 -20.55 -17.66 -18.44
N GLY A 47 -21.78 -17.94 -18.00
CA GLY A 47 -22.25 -17.62 -16.65
C GLY A 47 -21.33 -18.21 -15.56
N GLY A 48 -21.10 -19.54 -15.61
CA GLY A 48 -20.18 -20.18 -14.67
C GLY A 48 -18.70 -19.83 -14.87
N PHE A 49 -18.29 -19.55 -16.10
CA PHE A 49 -16.94 -19.11 -16.41
C PHE A 49 -16.67 -17.71 -15.88
N ALA A 50 -17.59 -16.76 -16.11
CA ALA A 50 -17.42 -15.37 -15.68
C ALA A 50 -17.28 -15.26 -14.16
N ALA A 51 -18.09 -15.98 -13.39
CA ALA A 51 -18.00 -16.01 -11.94
C ALA A 51 -16.64 -16.51 -11.45
N LYS A 52 -16.18 -17.66 -11.96
CA LYS A 52 -14.86 -18.22 -11.59
C LYS A 52 -13.70 -17.34 -12.03
N ALA A 53 -13.77 -16.77 -13.24
CA ALA A 53 -12.74 -15.90 -13.77
C ALA A 53 -12.61 -14.61 -12.95
N SER A 54 -13.74 -14.03 -12.52
CA SER A 54 -13.79 -12.85 -11.66
C SER A 54 -13.15 -13.11 -10.31
N GLU A 55 -13.58 -14.17 -9.61
CA GLU A 55 -13.04 -14.54 -8.29
C GLU A 55 -11.54 -14.80 -8.35
N HIS A 56 -11.10 -15.62 -9.29
CA HIS A 56 -9.68 -15.96 -9.45
C HIS A 56 -8.83 -14.73 -9.80
N SER A 57 -9.33 -13.86 -10.68
CA SER A 57 -8.59 -12.65 -11.08
C SER A 57 -8.46 -11.66 -9.95
N THR A 58 -9.52 -11.46 -9.16
CA THR A 58 -9.48 -10.59 -7.98
C THR A 58 -8.48 -11.09 -6.95
N ALA A 59 -8.50 -12.38 -6.65
CA ALA A 59 -7.55 -12.99 -5.72
C ALA A 59 -6.09 -12.91 -6.23
N ALA A 60 -5.87 -13.06 -7.53
CA ALA A 60 -4.55 -12.94 -8.13
C ALA A 60 -4.03 -11.50 -8.12
N GLU A 61 -4.90 -10.53 -8.39
CA GLU A 61 -4.55 -9.09 -8.37
C GLU A 61 -4.18 -8.62 -6.96
N ILE A 62 -4.96 -9.02 -5.94
CA ILE A 62 -4.62 -8.71 -4.53
C ILE A 62 -3.26 -9.30 -4.16
N ARG A 63 -3.00 -10.57 -4.53
CA ARG A 63 -1.69 -11.18 -4.25
C ARG A 63 -0.55 -10.47 -4.96
N ALA A 64 -0.72 -10.11 -6.22
CA ALA A 64 0.30 -9.39 -6.97
C ALA A 64 0.61 -8.02 -6.36
N MET A 65 -0.43 -7.29 -5.94
CA MET A 65 -0.28 -6.00 -5.27
C MET A 65 0.44 -6.12 -3.91
N ASN A 66 0.13 -7.16 -3.13
CA ASN A 66 0.83 -7.39 -1.87
C ASN A 66 2.31 -7.71 -2.09
N ILE A 67 2.63 -8.58 -3.06
CA ILE A 67 4.02 -8.90 -3.41
C ILE A 67 4.78 -7.64 -3.88
N GLU A 68 4.15 -6.77 -4.66
CA GLU A 68 4.74 -5.51 -5.10
C GLU A 68 5.09 -4.62 -3.91
N ARG A 69 4.17 -4.47 -2.94
CA ARG A 69 4.41 -3.73 -1.69
C ARG A 69 5.53 -4.34 -0.86
N ASP A 70 5.48 -5.65 -0.62
CA ASP A 70 6.52 -6.34 0.14
C ASP A 70 7.90 -6.14 -0.49
N CYS A 71 8.01 -6.17 -1.81
CA CYS A 71 9.26 -5.89 -2.52
C CYS A 71 9.70 -4.44 -2.34
N GLU A 72 8.79 -3.46 -2.44
CA GLU A 72 9.11 -2.05 -2.22
C GLU A 72 9.61 -1.82 -0.78
N ASP A 73 8.96 -2.44 0.21
CA ASP A 73 9.34 -2.32 1.61
C ASP A 73 10.72 -2.94 1.88
N CYS A 74 11.05 -4.07 1.25
CA CYS A 74 12.39 -4.65 1.31
C CYS A 74 13.46 -3.70 0.73
N TYR A 75 13.21 -3.05 -0.41
CA TYR A 75 14.14 -2.08 -1.01
C TYR A 75 14.28 -0.81 -0.17
N LYS A 76 13.18 -0.32 0.41
CA LYS A 76 13.21 0.80 1.34
C LYS A 76 14.03 0.47 2.59
N ALA A 77 13.85 -0.73 3.14
CA ALA A 77 14.63 -1.20 4.28
C ALA A 77 16.12 -1.39 3.96
N GLU A 78 16.46 -1.90 2.76
CA GLU A 78 17.86 -1.99 2.30
C GLU A 78 18.52 -0.62 2.19
N TYR A 79 17.80 0.37 1.66
CA TYR A 79 18.28 1.75 1.62
C TYR A 79 18.50 2.30 3.03
N MET A 80 17.52 2.13 3.92
CA MET A 80 17.58 2.64 5.28
C MET A 80 18.61 1.92 6.17
N GLN A 81 19.00 0.70 5.83
CA GLN A 81 20.06 -0.01 6.54
C GLN A 81 21.40 0.72 6.51
N GLN A 82 21.66 1.50 5.45
CA GLN A 82 22.87 2.33 5.32
C GLN A 82 22.74 3.65 6.11
N HIS A 83 21.56 3.98 6.57
CA HIS A 83 21.22 5.22 7.26
C HIS A 83 20.81 5.01 8.72
N VAL A 84 21.13 3.86 9.29
CA VAL A 84 20.91 3.59 10.73
C VAL A 84 21.73 4.56 11.57
N GLY A 85 21.06 5.30 12.45
CA GLY A 85 21.62 6.36 13.26
C GLY A 85 21.48 7.77 12.69
N ASP A 86 21.08 7.91 11.43
CA ASP A 86 20.81 9.21 10.80
C ASP A 86 19.49 9.81 11.31
N VAL A 87 19.42 11.12 11.28
CA VAL A 87 18.27 11.92 11.73
C VAL A 87 17.47 12.38 10.52
N PHE A 88 16.16 12.22 10.59
CA PHE A 88 15.23 12.60 9.54
C PHE A 88 14.08 13.42 10.08
N GLU A 89 13.53 14.27 9.22
CA GLU A 89 12.23 14.90 9.45
C GLU A 89 11.16 14.14 8.65
N GLY A 90 10.02 13.91 9.28
CA GLY A 90 8.91 13.22 8.63
C GLY A 90 7.55 13.68 9.14
N LEU A 91 6.51 13.14 8.54
CA LEU A 91 5.12 13.37 8.90
C LEU A 91 4.53 12.08 9.48
N ILE A 92 3.73 12.20 10.53
CA ILE A 92 2.95 11.07 11.03
C ILE A 92 1.89 10.72 9.99
N SER A 93 2.03 9.54 9.37
CA SER A 93 1.12 9.02 8.34
C SER A 93 -0.06 8.27 8.93
N SER A 94 0.17 7.51 10.00
CA SER A 94 -0.87 6.78 10.72
C SER A 94 -0.53 6.58 12.18
N VAL A 95 -1.56 6.42 13.01
CA VAL A 95 -1.44 6.19 14.46
C VAL A 95 -2.13 4.88 14.82
N THR A 96 -1.51 4.10 15.70
CA THR A 96 -1.99 2.80 16.16
C THR A 96 -1.85 2.67 17.67
N GLU A 97 -2.39 1.60 18.25
CA GLU A 97 -2.26 1.32 19.70
C GLU A 97 -0.82 1.08 20.16
N PHE A 98 0.04 0.61 19.25
CA PHE A 98 1.44 0.27 19.56
C PHE A 98 2.45 1.33 19.15
N GLY A 99 2.00 2.47 18.61
CA GLY A 99 2.82 3.58 18.18
C GLY A 99 2.27 4.31 16.98
N PHE A 100 3.14 5.01 16.26
CA PHE A 100 2.74 5.71 15.03
C PHE A 100 3.77 5.50 13.92
N TYR A 101 3.28 5.55 12.69
CA TYR A 101 4.13 5.48 11.50
C TYR A 101 4.52 6.89 11.05
N VAL A 102 5.76 7.03 10.63
CA VAL A 102 6.32 8.28 10.13
C VAL A 102 6.77 8.08 8.69
N GLU A 103 6.23 8.90 7.79
CA GLU A 103 6.64 8.95 6.39
C GLU A 103 7.66 10.07 6.20
N LEU A 104 8.81 9.72 5.63
CA LEU A 104 9.87 10.65 5.27
C LEU A 104 9.61 11.29 3.90
N GLU A 105 10.33 12.37 3.55
CA GLU A 105 10.20 13.03 2.24
C GLU A 105 10.48 12.11 1.05
N ASN A 106 11.31 11.07 1.23
CA ASN A 106 11.63 10.07 0.24
C ASN A 106 10.62 8.91 0.16
N THR A 107 9.45 9.05 0.79
CA THR A 107 8.38 8.03 0.84
C THR A 107 8.73 6.75 1.61
N VAL A 108 9.81 6.76 2.38
CA VAL A 108 10.10 5.69 3.32
C VAL A 108 9.23 5.87 4.54
N GLU A 109 8.56 4.80 4.95
CA GLU A 109 7.72 4.77 6.14
C GLU A 109 8.36 3.85 7.20
N GLY A 110 8.33 4.27 8.47
CA GLY A 110 8.85 3.48 9.57
C GLY A 110 8.04 3.68 10.84
N LEU A 111 8.10 2.71 11.74
CA LEU A 111 7.37 2.68 12.99
C LEU A 111 8.16 3.35 14.12
N VAL A 112 7.54 4.31 14.80
CA VAL A 112 7.95 4.76 16.13
C VAL A 112 7.12 3.99 17.17
N HIS A 113 7.74 3.03 17.84
CA HIS A 113 7.04 2.19 18.79
C HIS A 113 6.74 2.98 20.08
N ILE A 114 5.60 2.71 20.71
CA ILE A 114 5.18 3.37 21.95
C ILE A 114 6.22 3.28 23.06
N ASN A 115 7.00 2.20 23.11
CA ASN A 115 8.07 1.99 24.11
C ASN A 115 9.31 2.86 23.86
N SER A 116 9.49 3.41 22.65
CA SER A 116 10.58 4.36 22.33
C SER A 116 10.21 5.81 22.59
N LEU A 117 8.95 6.06 22.94
CA LEU A 117 8.49 7.37 23.35
C LEU A 117 8.96 7.70 24.78
N PRO A 118 9.07 9.00 25.16
CA PRO A 118 9.34 9.39 26.53
C PRO A 118 8.39 8.69 27.52
N GLU A 119 8.84 8.48 28.76
CA GLU A 119 8.01 7.87 29.79
C GLU A 119 6.66 8.59 29.93
N GLY A 120 5.57 7.85 29.77
CA GLY A 120 4.20 8.37 29.79
C GLY A 120 3.17 7.26 29.68
N TYR A 121 1.93 7.62 29.87
CA TYR A 121 0.77 6.71 29.71
C TYR A 121 0.01 7.13 28.47
N TYR A 122 0.34 6.48 27.36
CA TYR A 122 -0.22 6.80 26.04
C TYR A 122 -1.54 6.10 25.81
N ASN A 123 -2.56 6.87 25.50
CA ASN A 123 -3.88 6.40 25.13
C ASN A 123 -4.18 6.72 23.67
N TYR A 124 -4.62 5.71 22.93
CA TYR A 124 -5.02 5.83 21.53
C TYR A 124 -6.52 6.11 21.45
N ASP A 125 -6.93 7.14 20.73
CA ASP A 125 -8.33 7.54 20.59
C ASP A 125 -9.16 6.62 19.67
N GLY A 126 -8.53 5.63 19.06
CA GLY A 126 -9.15 4.72 18.11
C GLY A 126 -9.18 5.24 16.66
N TYR A 127 -8.65 6.44 16.40
CA TYR A 127 -8.71 7.08 15.08
C TYR A 127 -7.36 7.66 14.62
N PHE A 128 -6.95 8.79 15.18
CA PHE A 128 -5.84 9.56 14.61
C PHE A 128 -4.86 10.11 15.63
N THR A 129 -5.06 9.91 16.92
CA THR A 129 -4.28 10.56 17.97
C THR A 129 -3.82 9.59 19.04
N LEU A 130 -2.56 9.69 19.40
CA LEU A 130 -1.94 9.06 20.55
C LEU A 130 -1.62 10.17 21.56
N SER A 131 -2.25 10.17 22.72
CA SER A 131 -2.10 11.22 23.75
C SER A 131 -1.55 10.65 25.05
N ASP A 132 -0.60 11.37 25.66
CA ASP A 132 -0.11 11.05 27.01
C ASP A 132 -1.00 11.73 28.04
N GLU A 133 -1.55 10.93 28.96
CA GLU A 133 -2.46 11.40 30.01
C GLU A 133 -1.77 12.32 31.05
N TYR A 134 -0.44 12.16 31.24
CA TYR A 134 0.30 12.90 32.27
C TYR A 134 0.92 14.18 31.75
N SER A 135 1.58 14.14 30.60
CA SER A 135 2.26 15.32 30.04
C SER A 135 1.35 16.20 29.17
N GLY A 136 0.22 15.65 28.74
CA GLY A 136 -0.68 16.31 27.78
C GLY A 136 -0.09 16.41 26.36
N LYS A 137 1.04 15.76 26.07
CA LYS A 137 1.58 15.66 24.72
C LYS A 137 0.70 14.75 23.88
N SER A 138 0.46 15.15 22.64
CA SER A 138 -0.28 14.34 21.67
C SER A 138 0.48 14.25 20.36
N TYR A 139 0.34 13.11 19.69
CA TYR A 139 0.86 12.83 18.37
C TYR A 139 -0.31 12.50 17.46
N SER A 140 -0.52 13.31 16.44
CA SER A 140 -1.66 13.18 15.52
C SER A 140 -1.19 13.00 14.09
N VAL A 141 -2.02 12.34 13.27
CA VAL A 141 -1.77 12.22 11.83
C VAL A 141 -1.58 13.62 11.21
N GLY A 142 -0.48 13.78 10.46
CA GLY A 142 -0.10 15.04 9.84
C GLY A 142 0.88 15.89 10.66
N ASP A 143 1.19 15.50 11.90
CA ASP A 143 2.19 16.21 12.71
C ASP A 143 3.60 15.96 12.15
N ARG A 144 4.44 17.00 12.18
CA ARG A 144 5.85 16.90 11.85
C ARG A 144 6.65 16.44 13.06
N VAL A 145 7.48 15.45 12.85
CA VAL A 145 8.35 14.88 13.88
C VAL A 145 9.78 14.70 13.36
N THR A 146 10.73 14.79 14.28
CA THR A 146 12.12 14.44 13.99
C THR A 146 12.39 13.05 14.55
N VAL A 147 12.90 12.16 13.71
CA VAL A 147 13.14 10.76 14.07
C VAL A 147 14.56 10.35 13.73
N ILE A 148 15.05 9.31 14.41
CA ILE A 148 16.34 8.66 14.17
C ILE A 148 16.03 7.27 13.67
N CYS A 149 16.67 6.82 12.59
CA CYS A 149 16.56 5.43 12.15
C CYS A 149 17.28 4.54 13.15
N SER A 150 16.52 3.74 13.91
CA SER A 150 17.11 2.84 14.93
C SER A 150 17.41 1.46 14.35
N ARG A 151 16.57 0.98 13.43
CA ARG A 151 16.72 -0.33 12.81
C ARG A 151 16.07 -0.38 11.43
N ALA A 152 16.68 -1.16 10.54
CA ALA A 152 16.08 -1.53 9.27
C ALA A 152 16.36 -3.03 9.01
N ASP A 153 15.30 -3.80 8.80
CA ASP A 153 15.38 -5.24 8.55
C ASP A 153 14.88 -5.55 7.14
N VAL A 154 15.82 -5.83 6.24
CA VAL A 154 15.54 -6.10 4.83
C VAL A 154 14.66 -7.35 4.64
N ASN A 155 14.79 -8.36 5.51
CA ASN A 155 14.04 -9.61 5.33
C ASN A 155 12.54 -9.46 5.60
N SER A 156 12.20 -8.59 6.55
CA SER A 156 10.80 -8.29 6.90
C SER A 156 10.26 -7.02 6.24
N GLY A 157 11.14 -6.20 5.64
CA GLY A 157 10.78 -4.88 5.12
C GLY A 157 10.50 -3.84 6.21
N ASN A 158 10.76 -4.15 7.48
CA ASN A 158 10.43 -3.28 8.61
C ASN A 158 11.54 -2.26 8.88
N ILE A 159 11.11 -1.04 9.14
CA ILE A 159 11.97 0.08 9.53
C ILE A 159 11.45 0.64 10.85
N ASP A 160 12.32 0.71 11.84
CA ASP A 160 12.01 1.25 13.17
C ASP A 160 12.69 2.61 13.33
N PHE A 161 11.94 3.56 13.85
CA PHE A 161 12.40 4.90 14.18
C PHE A 161 12.29 5.15 15.68
N ASP A 162 13.22 5.93 16.21
CA ASP A 162 13.13 6.50 17.55
C ASP A 162 12.84 8.00 17.45
N LEU A 163 11.97 8.49 18.32
CA LEU A 163 11.65 9.92 18.36
C LEU A 163 12.85 10.70 18.91
N LYS A 164 13.29 11.72 18.18
CA LYS A 164 14.27 12.67 18.67
C LYS A 164 13.59 13.73 19.49
N VAL A 165 13.75 13.64 20.79
CA VAL A 165 13.23 14.64 21.78
C VAL A 165 14.16 15.83 21.86
#